data_a7222477de3a742111a2394c3e52c1e8
#
_entry.id   a7222477de3a742111a2394c3e52c1e8
#
_cell.length_a   1.000
_cell.length_b   1.000
_cell.length_c   1.000
_cell.angle_alpha   90.00
_cell.angle_beta   90.00
_cell.angle_gamma   90.00
#
_symmetry.space_group_name_H-M   'P 1'
#
loop_
_entity.id
_entity.type
_entity.pdbx_description
1 polymer ?
#
loop_
_entity_poly.entity_id
_entity_poly.type
_entity_poly.pdbx_seq_one_letter_code
_entity_poly.pdbx_strand_id
1 'polypeptide(L)'
;GWRLNGSNKQDSRIIVYSHNMKNVSSHPLITDKTHARFEQLMSFIYTSFIKKNKYIQYTTDGQDHLYKIYAVSLMKQDKFDSLEGNLSKEYIQKYSKNRKKDSYFKMDVDINGQDKLLTLVTCTRFFGSTNSYSFVVDAREVRKNEKVKNYAVSETVKYKKIKKILEGNENDE
;
A
#
# COMPACT_ATOMS: atom_id res chain seq x y z
N GLY A 1 -1.37 -12.56 -13.61
CA GLY A 1 -1.62 -13.96 -13.29
C GLY A 1 -1.87 -14.12 -11.81
N TRP A 2 -3.06 -14.52 -11.45
CA TRP A 2 -3.48 -14.78 -10.09
C TRP A 2 -2.90 -16.12 -9.66
N ARG A 3 -1.99 -16.11 -8.72
CA ARG A 3 -1.67 -17.30 -7.95
C ARG A 3 -2.36 -17.17 -6.60
N LEU A 4 -3.64 -17.46 -6.56
CA LEU A 4 -4.28 -17.95 -5.37
C LEU A 4 -3.85 -19.43 -5.27
N ASN A 5 -2.71 -19.69 -4.67
CA ASN A 5 -2.41 -21.04 -4.22
C ASN A 5 -3.43 -21.38 -3.16
N GLY A 6 -4.23 -22.41 -3.35
CA GLY A 6 -5.44 -22.75 -2.61
C GLY A 6 -5.30 -23.08 -1.13
N SER A 7 -4.41 -22.40 -0.42
CA SER A 7 -4.36 -22.40 1.03
C SER A 7 -3.88 -21.05 1.55
N ASN A 8 -4.67 -20.00 1.30
CA ASN A 8 -4.45 -18.67 1.86
C ASN A 8 -4.33 -18.62 3.39
N LYS A 9 -4.65 -19.69 4.09
CA LYS A 9 -4.53 -19.80 5.55
C LYS A 9 -3.09 -19.83 6.05
N GLN A 10 -2.12 -20.15 5.19
CA GLN A 10 -0.72 -20.30 5.60
C GLN A 10 0.21 -19.21 5.08
N ASP A 11 -0.21 -18.42 4.07
CA ASP A 11 0.64 -17.41 3.49
C ASP A 11 0.85 -16.25 4.47
N SER A 12 2.13 -15.96 4.75
CA SER A 12 2.50 -14.83 5.58
C SER A 12 2.55 -13.52 4.82
N ARG A 13 2.57 -13.57 3.47
CA ARG A 13 2.47 -12.40 2.61
C ARG A 13 1.71 -12.70 1.33
N ILE A 14 0.71 -11.88 1.04
CA ILE A 14 -0.10 -11.91 -0.18
C ILE A 14 0.15 -10.61 -0.94
N ILE A 15 0.36 -10.70 -2.25
CA ILE A 15 0.50 -9.54 -3.13
C ILE A 15 -0.65 -9.55 -4.14
N VAL A 16 -1.39 -8.45 -4.20
CA VAL A 16 -2.46 -8.28 -5.17
C VAL A 16 -2.08 -7.16 -6.14
N TYR A 17 -1.96 -7.53 -7.41
CA TYR A 17 -1.69 -6.61 -8.51
C TYR A 17 -2.98 -6.32 -9.28
N SER A 18 -3.22 -5.08 -9.62
CA SER A 18 -4.23 -4.71 -10.59
C SER A 18 -3.81 -3.48 -11.40
N HIS A 19 -4.41 -3.35 -12.58
CA HIS A 19 -4.12 -2.24 -13.46
C HIS A 19 -4.67 -0.92 -12.93
N ASN A 20 -3.98 0.16 -13.28
CA ASN A 20 -4.47 1.51 -13.19
C ASN A 20 -4.34 2.13 -14.59
N MET A 21 -5.46 2.37 -15.26
CA MET A 21 -5.47 2.84 -16.65
C MET A 21 -5.73 4.33 -16.76
N LYS A 22 -6.46 4.92 -15.82
CA LYS A 22 -6.93 6.30 -15.89
C LYS A 22 -6.32 7.20 -14.83
N ASN A 23 -6.09 6.70 -13.63
CA ASN A 23 -5.62 7.49 -12.49
C ASN A 23 -4.10 7.41 -12.30
N VAL A 24 -3.35 7.59 -13.39
CA VAL A 24 -1.88 7.35 -13.42
C VAL A 24 -1.04 8.61 -13.27
N SER A 25 -1.65 9.81 -13.35
CA SER A 25 -0.95 11.09 -13.39
C SER A 25 -0.29 11.47 -12.05
N SER A 26 0.49 12.57 -12.07
CA SER A 26 1.04 13.20 -10.85
C SER A 26 -0.04 13.82 -9.94
N HIS A 27 -1.24 14.03 -10.49
CA HIS A 27 -2.40 14.55 -9.76
C HIS A 27 -3.53 13.51 -9.79
N PRO A 28 -3.38 12.38 -9.07
CA PRO A 28 -4.41 11.35 -9.08
C PRO A 28 -5.70 11.86 -8.43
N LEU A 29 -6.83 11.39 -8.94
CA LEU A 29 -8.13 11.71 -8.36
C LEU A 29 -8.24 11.09 -6.96
N ILE A 30 -8.84 11.83 -6.02
CA ILE A 30 -9.09 11.34 -4.66
C ILE A 30 -10.20 10.28 -4.65
N THR A 31 -11.16 10.40 -5.57
CA THR A 31 -12.25 9.44 -5.71
C THR A 31 -12.40 9.06 -7.18
N ASP A 32 -12.38 7.77 -7.46
CA ASP A 32 -12.75 7.23 -8.75
C ASP A 32 -14.18 6.68 -8.67
N LYS A 33 -15.09 7.29 -9.43
CA LYS A 33 -16.50 6.87 -9.47
C LYS A 33 -16.71 5.54 -10.19
N THR A 34 -15.76 5.13 -11.02
CA THR A 34 -15.89 3.89 -11.80
C THR A 34 -15.59 2.65 -10.98
N HIS A 35 -14.86 2.80 -9.86
CA HIS A 35 -14.40 1.71 -8.97
C HIS A 35 -13.77 0.53 -9.73
N ALA A 36 -13.27 0.78 -10.95
CA ALA A 36 -12.71 -0.24 -11.79
C ALA A 36 -11.23 -0.45 -11.42
N ARG A 37 -10.86 -1.69 -11.16
CA ARG A 37 -9.46 -2.09 -10.92
C ARG A 37 -8.87 -1.36 -9.71
N PHE A 38 -7.55 -1.04 -9.74
CA PHE A 38 -6.86 -0.31 -8.67
C PHE A 38 -6.68 1.20 -8.93
N GLU A 39 -7.55 1.80 -9.73
CA GLU A 39 -7.51 3.25 -9.97
C GLU A 39 -7.69 4.04 -8.66
N GLN A 40 -8.59 3.60 -7.78
CA GLN A 40 -8.82 4.20 -6.47
C GLN A 40 -7.62 4.02 -5.52
N LEU A 41 -6.71 3.06 -5.76
CA LEU A 41 -5.56 2.85 -4.89
C LEU A 41 -4.65 4.09 -4.82
N MET A 42 -4.55 4.86 -5.91
CA MET A 42 -3.77 6.10 -5.95
C MET A 42 -4.25 7.16 -4.96
N SER A 43 -5.51 7.10 -4.53
CA SER A 43 -6.06 8.05 -3.54
C SER A 43 -5.35 7.99 -2.18
N PHE A 44 -4.73 6.85 -1.86
CA PHE A 44 -3.93 6.71 -0.64
C PHE A 44 -2.68 7.59 -0.60
N ILE A 45 -2.32 8.25 -1.70
CA ILE A 45 -1.25 9.25 -1.71
C ILE A 45 -1.65 10.53 -0.96
N TYR A 46 -2.95 10.80 -0.80
CA TYR A 46 -3.45 11.98 -0.11
C TYR A 46 -3.63 11.74 1.38
N THR A 47 -3.07 12.63 2.19
CA THR A 47 -3.18 12.59 3.66
C THR A 47 -4.62 12.55 4.14
N SER A 48 -5.52 13.29 3.49
CA SER A 48 -6.95 13.31 3.82
C SER A 48 -7.62 11.97 3.59
N PHE A 49 -7.21 11.25 2.56
CA PHE A 49 -7.77 9.94 2.21
C PHE A 49 -7.28 8.86 3.17
N ILE A 50 -5.96 8.73 3.38
CA ILE A 50 -5.40 7.71 4.28
C ILE A 50 -5.85 7.90 5.73
N LYS A 51 -6.06 9.12 6.20
CA LYS A 51 -6.59 9.39 7.54
C LYS A 51 -8.01 8.84 7.75
N LYS A 52 -8.82 8.78 6.70
CA LYS A 52 -10.19 8.25 6.73
C LYS A 52 -10.26 6.75 6.44
N ASN A 53 -9.32 6.22 5.65
CA ASN A 53 -9.34 4.86 5.10
C ASN A 53 -8.10 4.09 5.55
N LYS A 54 -8.03 3.71 6.83
CA LYS A 54 -6.84 3.09 7.44
C LYS A 54 -6.84 1.56 7.39
N TYR A 55 -7.95 0.98 6.98
CA TYR A 55 -8.17 -0.46 6.95
C TYR A 55 -8.56 -0.91 5.54
N ILE A 56 -8.14 -2.11 5.19
CA ILE A 56 -8.51 -2.80 3.96
C ILE A 56 -9.26 -4.06 4.36
N GLN A 57 -10.47 -4.24 3.82
CA GLN A 57 -11.17 -5.51 3.88
C GLN A 57 -10.76 -6.35 2.68
N TYR A 58 -10.34 -7.57 2.91
CA TYR A 58 -9.98 -8.54 1.88
C TYR A 58 -10.75 -9.82 2.14
N THR A 59 -11.64 -10.16 1.20
CA THR A 59 -12.47 -11.36 1.28
C THR A 59 -11.89 -12.44 0.40
N THR A 60 -11.64 -13.61 0.96
CA THR A 60 -11.18 -14.80 0.24
C THR A 60 -11.79 -16.05 0.86
N ASP A 61 -12.13 -17.04 0.03
CA ASP A 61 -12.75 -18.31 0.45
C ASP A 61 -13.99 -18.11 1.36
N GLY A 62 -14.77 -17.04 1.09
CA GLY A 62 -15.95 -16.71 1.89
C GLY A 62 -15.65 -16.16 3.29
N GLN A 63 -14.39 -15.82 3.58
CA GLN A 63 -13.97 -15.24 4.85
C GLN A 63 -13.47 -13.81 4.66
N ASP A 64 -13.90 -12.94 5.55
CA ASP A 64 -13.47 -11.55 5.61
C ASP A 64 -12.23 -11.42 6.49
N HIS A 65 -11.20 -10.78 5.94
CA HIS A 65 -9.97 -10.42 6.62
C HIS A 65 -9.84 -8.92 6.65
N LEU A 66 -9.51 -8.36 7.80
CA LEU A 66 -9.28 -6.92 7.97
C LEU A 66 -7.79 -6.65 8.15
N TYR A 67 -7.25 -5.73 7.35
CA TYR A 67 -5.85 -5.36 7.38
C TYR A 67 -5.67 -3.89 7.76
N LYS A 68 -4.70 -3.59 8.62
CA LYS A 68 -4.29 -2.23 9.01
C LYS A 68 -3.18 -1.76 8.08
N ILE A 69 -3.36 -0.64 7.41
CA ILE A 69 -2.33 -0.06 6.53
C ILE A 69 -1.18 0.46 7.39
N TYR A 70 0.06 0.13 7.03
CA TYR A 70 1.25 0.57 7.74
C TYR A 70 2.30 1.26 6.87
N ALA A 71 2.20 1.13 5.54
CA ALA A 71 3.09 1.84 4.62
C ALA A 71 2.40 2.14 3.29
N VAL A 72 2.72 3.30 2.73
CA VAL A 72 2.27 3.76 1.41
C VAL A 72 3.44 4.43 0.73
N SER A 73 3.77 4.04 -0.50
CA SER A 73 4.88 4.65 -1.24
C SER A 73 4.78 4.46 -2.74
N LEU A 74 5.48 5.30 -3.46
CA LEU A 74 5.89 5.09 -4.85
C LEU A 74 7.27 4.45 -4.85
N MET A 75 7.49 3.42 -5.67
CA MET A 75 8.79 2.80 -5.82
C MET A 75 9.04 2.37 -7.26
N LYS A 76 10.30 2.33 -7.65
CA LYS A 76 10.71 1.79 -8.95
C LYS A 76 10.35 0.31 -9.02
N GLN A 77 9.85 -0.13 -10.18
CA GLN A 77 9.41 -1.52 -10.36
C GLN A 77 10.55 -2.52 -10.17
N ASP A 78 11.78 -2.17 -10.58
CA ASP A 78 12.98 -3.00 -10.38
C ASP A 78 13.43 -3.11 -8.92
N LYS A 79 12.89 -2.29 -8.04
CA LYS A 79 13.15 -2.31 -6.58
C LYS A 79 12.03 -2.93 -5.77
N PHE A 80 10.93 -3.30 -6.43
CA PHE A 80 9.81 -3.93 -5.75
C PHE A 80 10.15 -5.38 -5.39
N ASP A 81 10.02 -5.69 -4.10
CA ASP A 81 10.17 -7.05 -3.60
C ASP A 81 8.89 -7.84 -3.82
N SER A 82 8.90 -8.75 -4.79
CA SER A 82 7.75 -9.56 -5.21
C SER A 82 7.66 -10.93 -4.53
N LEU A 83 8.47 -11.17 -3.48
CA LEU A 83 8.41 -12.43 -2.77
C LEU A 83 7.12 -12.54 -1.95
N GLU A 84 6.34 -13.60 -2.18
CA GLU A 84 5.06 -13.88 -1.51
C GLU A 84 4.97 -15.33 -1.05
N GLY A 85 3.94 -15.65 -0.28
CA GLY A 85 3.69 -16.98 0.24
C GLY A 85 4.06 -17.16 1.71
N ASN A 86 4.46 -18.36 2.11
CA ASN A 86 4.87 -18.65 3.49
C ASN A 86 6.35 -18.30 3.69
N LEU A 87 6.59 -17.13 4.27
CA LEU A 87 7.92 -16.55 4.43
C LEU A 87 8.40 -16.63 5.89
N SER A 88 9.74 -16.56 6.09
CA SER A 88 10.29 -16.61 7.44
C SER A 88 9.92 -15.39 8.27
N LYS A 89 9.96 -15.55 9.60
CA LYS A 89 9.69 -14.46 10.56
C LYS A 89 10.65 -13.29 10.39
N GLU A 90 11.91 -13.60 10.15
CA GLU A 90 12.99 -12.65 9.91
C GLU A 90 12.74 -11.84 8.65
N TYR A 91 12.27 -12.51 7.59
CA TYR A 91 11.89 -11.84 6.35
C TYR A 91 10.74 -10.85 6.59
N ILE A 92 9.65 -11.29 7.24
CA ILE A 92 8.48 -10.43 7.52
C ILE A 92 8.89 -9.18 8.31
N GLN A 93 9.72 -9.34 9.34
CA GLN A 93 10.23 -8.22 10.14
C GLN A 93 11.09 -7.26 9.32
N LYS A 94 12.05 -7.79 8.54
CA LYS A 94 12.95 -7.00 7.69
C LYS A 94 12.18 -6.25 6.61
N TYR A 95 11.29 -6.95 5.92
CA TYR A 95 10.43 -6.37 4.89
C TYR A 95 9.59 -5.21 5.45
N SER A 96 8.85 -5.45 6.51
CA SER A 96 7.98 -4.44 7.14
C SER A 96 8.75 -3.22 7.63
N LYS A 97 9.93 -3.42 8.23
CA LYS A 97 10.82 -2.33 8.67
C LYS A 97 11.26 -1.46 7.49
N ASN A 98 11.65 -2.09 6.38
CA ASN A 98 12.06 -1.38 5.17
C ASN A 98 10.89 -0.61 4.56
N ARG A 99 9.72 -1.24 4.47
CA ARG A 99 8.52 -0.59 3.93
C ARG A 99 8.09 0.62 4.76
N LYS A 100 8.13 0.52 6.10
CA LYS A 100 7.87 1.66 6.99
C LYS A 100 8.88 2.80 6.79
N LYS A 101 10.16 2.48 6.61
CA LYS A 101 11.20 3.47 6.31
C LYS A 101 10.96 4.20 5.00
N ASP A 102 10.39 3.52 4.01
CA ASP A 102 10.13 4.08 2.68
C ASP A 102 8.75 4.73 2.54
N SER A 103 7.90 4.59 3.54
CA SER A 103 6.55 5.13 3.53
C SER A 103 6.51 6.66 3.55
N TYR A 104 5.53 7.19 2.84
CA TYR A 104 5.17 8.62 2.87
C TYR A 104 4.48 9.02 4.17
N PHE A 105 3.92 8.04 4.89
CA PHE A 105 3.21 8.28 6.13
C PHE A 105 3.82 7.45 7.26
N LYS A 106 3.95 8.07 8.44
CA LYS A 106 4.22 7.39 9.68
C LYS A 106 2.89 6.96 10.29
N MET A 107 2.75 5.67 10.51
CA MET A 107 1.55 5.04 11.07
C MET A 107 1.96 4.14 12.23
N ASP A 108 1.24 4.27 13.35
CA ASP A 108 1.50 3.47 14.56
C ASP A 108 0.84 2.09 14.44
N VAL A 109 1.48 1.23 13.65
CA VAL A 109 1.12 -0.17 13.46
C VAL A 109 2.33 -1.03 13.78
N ASP A 110 2.29 -1.77 14.86
CA ASP A 110 3.33 -2.73 15.22
C ASP A 110 3.26 -3.95 14.30
N ILE A 111 4.42 -4.53 13.98
CA ILE A 111 4.52 -5.72 13.14
C ILE A 111 5.58 -6.64 13.72
N ASN A 112 5.22 -7.90 13.86
CA ASN A 112 6.14 -8.96 14.27
C ASN A 112 6.26 -10.03 13.16
N GLY A 113 7.18 -10.97 13.34
CA GLY A 113 7.45 -12.01 12.34
C GLY A 113 6.34 -13.03 12.12
N GLN A 114 5.29 -13.03 12.94
CA GLN A 114 4.15 -13.95 12.81
C GLN A 114 2.94 -13.29 12.13
N ASP A 115 3.02 -12.00 11.85
CA ASP A 115 1.93 -11.28 11.21
C ASP A 115 1.80 -11.64 9.73
N LYS A 116 0.55 -11.61 9.28
CA LYS A 116 0.22 -11.75 7.86
C LYS A 116 0.15 -10.40 7.20
N LEU A 117 0.76 -10.29 6.02
CA LEU A 117 0.86 -9.06 5.27
C LEU A 117 0.05 -9.13 3.98
N LEU A 118 -0.56 -8.01 3.62
CA LEU A 118 -1.20 -7.77 2.33
C LEU A 118 -0.50 -6.58 1.67
N THR A 119 -0.07 -6.77 0.44
CA THR A 119 0.52 -5.71 -0.38
C THR A 119 -0.34 -5.50 -1.62
N LEU A 120 -0.86 -4.30 -1.80
CA LEU A 120 -1.60 -3.90 -3.00
C LEU A 120 -0.69 -3.08 -3.90
N VAL A 121 -0.65 -3.42 -5.19
CA VAL A 121 0.30 -2.83 -6.15
C VAL A 121 -0.42 -2.44 -7.44
N THR A 122 -0.17 -1.23 -7.89
CA THR A 122 -0.63 -0.77 -9.21
C THR A 122 0.44 0.06 -9.92
N CYS A 123 0.36 0.13 -11.24
CA CYS A 123 1.24 0.98 -12.05
C CYS A 123 0.86 2.45 -11.91
N THR A 124 1.86 3.34 -12.07
CA THR A 124 1.64 4.78 -12.09
C THR A 124 2.65 5.48 -12.98
N ARG A 125 2.28 6.65 -13.48
CA ARG A 125 3.14 7.60 -14.21
C ARG A 125 3.36 8.88 -13.41
N PHE A 126 3.31 8.78 -12.09
CA PHE A 126 3.43 9.94 -11.20
C PHE A 126 4.66 10.80 -11.48
N PHE A 127 5.79 10.17 -11.81
CA PHE A 127 7.05 10.86 -12.12
C PHE A 127 7.33 10.96 -13.63
N GLY A 128 6.32 10.91 -14.49
CA GLY A 128 6.51 11.08 -15.93
C GLY A 128 5.77 10.04 -16.78
N SER A 129 6.01 10.03 -18.08
CA SER A 129 5.27 9.24 -19.07
C SER A 129 5.54 7.73 -19.03
N THR A 130 6.56 7.28 -18.33
CA THR A 130 6.93 5.86 -18.25
C THR A 130 6.23 5.16 -17.09
N ASN A 131 5.89 3.87 -17.24
CA ASN A 131 5.35 3.02 -16.19
C ASN A 131 6.46 2.39 -15.32
N SER A 132 7.55 3.10 -15.07
CA SER A 132 8.70 2.56 -14.31
C SER A 132 8.49 2.55 -12.80
N TYR A 133 7.37 3.09 -12.34
CA TYR A 133 7.01 3.15 -10.92
C TYR A 133 5.74 2.38 -10.63
N SER A 134 5.69 1.82 -9.42
CA SER A 134 4.51 1.23 -8.83
C SER A 134 4.08 2.04 -7.61
N PHE A 135 2.77 2.18 -7.43
CA PHE A 135 2.19 2.63 -6.18
C PHE A 135 1.88 1.43 -5.32
N VAL A 136 2.36 1.44 -4.09
CA VAL A 136 2.34 0.29 -3.18
C VAL A 136 1.72 0.67 -1.86
N VAL A 137 0.72 -0.09 -1.45
CA VAL A 137 0.07 0.01 -0.14
C VAL A 137 0.29 -1.31 0.60
N ASP A 138 0.95 -1.24 1.74
CA ASP A 138 1.22 -2.40 2.59
C ASP A 138 0.38 -2.36 3.86
N ALA A 139 -0.21 -3.49 4.20
CA ALA A 139 -1.07 -3.65 5.34
C ALA A 139 -0.76 -4.94 6.10
N ARG A 140 -1.08 -4.96 7.40
CA ARG A 140 -0.94 -6.10 8.30
C ARG A 140 -2.33 -6.56 8.74
N GLU A 141 -2.59 -7.86 8.70
CA GLU A 141 -3.85 -8.44 9.18
C GLU A 141 -4.09 -8.09 10.65
N VAL A 142 -5.31 -7.67 10.98
CA VAL A 142 -5.74 -7.46 12.38
C VAL A 142 -5.68 -8.79 13.09
N ARG A 143 -4.92 -8.87 14.19
CA ARG A 143 -4.70 -10.11 14.93
C ARG A 143 -5.99 -10.54 15.63
N LYS A 144 -6.12 -11.83 15.89
CA LYS A 144 -7.21 -12.36 16.71
C LYS A 144 -7.25 -11.62 18.05
N ASN A 145 -8.42 -11.13 18.45
CA ASN A 145 -8.66 -10.35 19.67
C ASN A 145 -8.03 -8.95 19.70
N GLU A 146 -7.41 -8.49 18.60
CA GLU A 146 -6.98 -7.10 18.49
C GLU A 146 -8.19 -6.19 18.27
N LYS A 147 -8.31 -5.15 19.09
CA LYS A 147 -9.37 -4.15 18.93
C LYS A 147 -9.08 -3.27 17.72
N VAL A 148 -10.07 -3.13 16.84
CA VAL A 148 -10.03 -2.16 15.74
C VAL A 148 -10.11 -0.76 16.33
N LYS A 149 -9.00 -0.02 16.25
CA LYS A 149 -8.88 1.32 16.81
C LYS A 149 -8.43 2.30 15.73
N ASN A 150 -8.87 3.54 15.87
CA ASN A 150 -8.28 4.61 15.10
C ASN A 150 -6.83 4.83 15.55
N TYR A 151 -5.90 5.01 14.60
CA TYR A 151 -4.49 5.28 14.87
C TYR A 151 -4.02 6.52 14.10
N ALA A 152 -2.96 7.15 14.62
CA ALA A 152 -2.43 8.37 14.06
C ALA A 152 -1.75 8.12 12.70
N VAL A 153 -1.93 9.06 11.78
CA VAL A 153 -1.24 9.13 10.50
C VAL A 153 -0.62 10.51 10.38
N SER A 154 0.69 10.56 10.22
CA SER A 154 1.44 11.80 10.00
C SER A 154 2.33 11.71 8.76
N GLU A 155 2.56 12.84 8.12
CA GLU A 155 3.39 12.96 6.92
C GLU A 155 4.88 12.81 7.28
N THR A 156 5.62 12.07 6.46
CA THR A 156 7.07 11.96 6.58
C THR A 156 7.79 13.04 5.77
N VAL A 157 9.11 13.18 5.97
CA VAL A 157 9.94 14.07 5.13
C VAL A 157 9.88 13.66 3.66
N LYS A 158 9.75 12.36 3.36
CA LYS A 158 9.59 11.86 1.99
C LYS A 158 8.29 12.37 1.35
N TYR A 159 7.21 12.43 2.13
CA TYR A 159 5.94 12.95 1.63
C TYR A 159 6.01 14.42 1.24
N LYS A 160 6.74 15.24 1.98
CA LYS A 160 6.87 16.67 1.68
C LYS A 160 7.39 16.95 0.27
N LYS A 161 8.24 16.04 -0.25
CA LYS A 161 8.78 16.16 -1.63
C LYS A 161 7.69 15.92 -2.68
N ILE A 162 6.88 14.85 -2.51
CA ILE A 162 5.80 14.56 -3.47
C ILE A 162 4.60 15.49 -3.30
N LYS A 163 4.40 16.05 -2.13
CA LYS A 163 3.33 17.02 -1.87
C LYS A 163 3.43 18.26 -2.75
N LYS A 164 4.66 18.75 -2.99
CA LYS A 164 4.89 19.86 -3.93
C LYS A 164 4.39 19.53 -5.34
N ILE A 165 4.65 18.30 -5.82
CA ILE A 165 4.16 17.83 -7.12
C ILE A 165 2.63 17.76 -7.12
N LEU A 166 2.04 17.17 -6.06
CA LEU A 166 0.57 17.04 -5.93
C LEU A 166 -0.14 18.39 -5.88
N GLU A 167 0.49 19.42 -5.36
CA GLU A 167 -0.07 20.79 -5.23
C GLU A 167 0.23 21.66 -6.46
N GLY A 168 0.92 21.13 -7.46
CA GLY A 168 1.25 21.88 -8.68
C GLY A 168 2.32 22.94 -8.50
N ASN A 169 3.06 22.92 -7.40
CA ASN A 169 4.14 23.88 -7.11
C ASN A 169 5.48 23.39 -7.74
N GLU A 170 5.47 23.05 -9.04
CA GLU A 170 6.71 22.76 -9.78
C GLU A 170 7.47 24.01 -10.25
N ASN A 171 7.06 25.19 -9.84
CA ASN A 171 7.78 26.40 -10.18
C ASN A 171 8.63 26.81 -8.98
N ASP A 172 9.86 26.28 -8.91
CA ASP A 172 11.03 26.93 -8.35
C ASP A 172 12.27 26.11 -8.69
N GLU A 173 12.76 26.34 -9.93
CA GLU A 173 14.19 26.46 -10.26
C GLU A 173 14.33 27.04 -11.67
#